data_5fb540dde1f8eea92e48bf8f98225808
#
_entry.id   5fb540dde1f8eea92e48bf8f98225808
#
_cell.length_a   1.000
_cell.length_b   1.000
_cell.length_c   1.000
_cell.angle_alpha   90.00
_cell.angle_beta   90.00
_cell.angle_gamma   90.00
#
_symmetry.space_group_name_H-M   'P 1'
#
loop_
_entity.id
_entity.type
_entity.pdbx_description
1 polymer ?
#
loop_
_entity_poly.entity_id
_entity_poly.type
_entity_poly.pdbx_seq_one_letter_code
_entity_poly.pdbx_strand_id
1 'polypeptide(L)'
;MREMKGLVTLLASLALALVPLLAHAAELRDVTLSKAQYYVEVRLSFDKRPSYDESFRYHPSRYIITLGACKSTVAAAKLKPLEAIDHNLLTRISLYKGADNVALGFYLNQQVHPFIRYDDNAYYLRFYTATREERVTQLAEGLSVAEKTSVYQGDNFAMYVVRIDPGVAEVFAAAADRYDSKTRRRSPSSFARRESAEVVVNGGFFGNNGEHLSTLVEDGVIRATGVYPTRPMIVVTEDGRWLIGRFNVNTALLFNGQRLPVTAKNYPFESGKVIVYDQTYPIETLPQNAMYYYLLRNHQLSYYSTDTKGLTLSEGTLLLASDIMPEVNPLRQIPDGTQISLETQITDQTGLAVKAASAIGGAPMLVENGAVELSVAEDKVKADIAKSERSRTAVGITKSGTLLIAVVKELENAGYGGVTLKVLAQLMIDEGAVSAMNLDGGGSSAIVVAGQLLNEAESDQRTVSNVLVVKLAAKPKPADAAKPAPTKYTPKN
;
A
#
# COMPACT_ATOMS: atom_id res chain seq x y z
N MET A 1 62.82 60.36 16.07
CA MET A 1 61.57 61.11 16.35
C MET A 1 60.37 60.15 16.37
N ARG A 2 59.72 60.14 17.53
CA ARG A 2 58.39 59.63 17.86
C ARG A 2 58.10 58.20 17.52
N GLU A 3 58.23 57.36 18.50
CA GLU A 3 57.22 56.91 19.48
C GLU A 3 55.88 56.51 18.84
N MET A 4 55.63 55.19 18.83
CA MET A 4 54.28 54.69 19.04
C MET A 4 54.32 53.53 20.01
N LYS A 5 53.80 53.80 21.17
CA LYS A 5 53.65 52.91 22.30
C LYS A 5 52.65 51.77 21.99
N GLY A 6 52.96 50.61 22.53
CA GLY A 6 52.15 49.42 22.44
C GLY A 6 50.77 49.51 23.06
N LEU A 7 49.91 48.66 22.57
CA LEU A 7 48.70 48.27 23.24
C LEU A 7 48.73 46.72 23.30
N VAL A 8 49.19 46.26 24.44
CA VAL A 8 49.03 44.80 24.82
C VAL A 8 47.59 44.64 25.23
N THR A 9 46.78 44.09 24.34
CA THR A 9 45.41 43.71 24.69
C THR A 9 45.45 42.27 25.26
N LEU A 10 45.13 42.21 26.53
CA LEU A 10 44.93 40.98 27.32
C LEU A 10 43.72 40.24 26.78
N LEU A 11 43.93 39.19 26.00
CA LEU A 11 42.90 38.21 25.67
C LEU A 11 42.71 37.30 26.88
N ALA A 12 41.77 37.65 27.73
CA ALA A 12 41.25 36.76 28.74
C ALA A 12 40.48 35.61 28.03
N SER A 13 41.12 34.46 27.96
CA SER A 13 40.49 33.21 27.52
C SER A 13 39.39 32.85 28.50
N LEU A 14 38.16 33.17 28.16
CA LEU A 14 36.98 32.62 28.84
C LEU A 14 36.86 31.14 28.39
N ALA A 15 37.54 30.26 29.09
CA ALA A 15 37.25 28.83 29.02
C ALA A 15 35.85 28.63 29.57
N LEU A 16 34.84 28.69 28.69
CA LEU A 16 33.53 28.13 28.98
C LEU A 16 33.75 26.64 29.17
N ALA A 17 33.83 26.21 30.43
CA ALA A 17 33.72 24.81 30.77
C ALA A 17 32.36 24.33 30.25
N LEU A 18 32.35 23.68 29.08
CA LEU A 18 31.26 22.79 28.70
C LEU A 18 31.22 21.68 29.76
N VAL A 19 30.49 21.93 30.83
CA VAL A 19 30.01 20.85 31.68
C VAL A 19 29.10 20.04 30.76
N PRO A 20 29.44 18.78 30.40
CA PRO A 20 28.48 17.96 29.70
C PRO A 20 27.27 17.91 30.62
N LEU A 21 26.14 18.45 30.18
CA LEU A 21 24.85 18.13 30.79
C LEU A 21 24.76 16.63 30.66
N LEU A 22 25.16 15.92 31.71
CA LEU A 22 24.89 14.49 31.87
C LEU A 22 23.38 14.37 31.79
N ALA A 23 22.87 14.07 30.60
CA ALA A 23 21.46 13.79 30.39
C ALA A 23 21.14 12.59 31.29
N HIS A 24 20.60 12.88 32.49
CA HIS A 24 20.19 11.84 33.40
C HIS A 24 19.24 10.90 32.67
N ALA A 25 19.43 9.60 32.81
CA ALA A 25 18.52 8.62 32.25
C ALA A 25 17.10 8.91 32.76
N ALA A 26 16.09 8.67 31.93
CA ALA A 26 14.71 8.76 32.36
C ALA A 26 14.45 7.71 33.46
N GLU A 27 13.50 7.98 34.35
CA GLU A 27 13.17 7.09 35.43
C GLU A 27 11.72 6.62 35.36
N LEU A 28 11.52 5.32 35.14
CA LEU A 28 10.21 4.68 35.24
C LEU A 28 9.86 4.55 36.71
N ARG A 29 8.87 5.32 37.18
CA ARG A 29 8.48 5.46 38.58
C ARG A 29 7.28 4.59 38.97
N ASP A 30 6.40 4.34 38.01
CA ASP A 30 5.17 3.59 38.26
C ASP A 30 4.67 2.85 37.05
N VAL A 31 4.00 1.72 37.29
CA VAL A 31 3.27 0.92 36.33
C VAL A 31 1.90 0.62 36.91
N THR A 32 0.85 1.14 36.29
CA THR A 32 -0.52 0.91 36.71
C THR A 32 -1.34 0.29 35.61
N LEU A 33 -2.34 -0.50 35.97
CA LEU A 33 -3.25 -1.21 35.11
C LEU A 33 -4.68 -0.74 35.37
N SER A 34 -5.40 -0.38 34.33
CA SER A 34 -6.84 -0.17 34.35
C SER A 34 -7.53 -1.10 33.37
N LYS A 35 -8.72 -1.59 33.71
CA LYS A 35 -9.53 -2.49 32.92
C LYS A 35 -10.82 -1.79 32.55
N ALA A 36 -11.18 -1.81 31.27
CA ALA A 36 -12.46 -1.34 30.75
C ALA A 36 -13.14 -2.48 29.98
N GLN A 37 -14.38 -2.28 29.57
CA GLN A 37 -15.16 -3.31 28.87
C GLN A 37 -14.47 -3.78 27.58
N TYR A 38 -13.80 -2.87 26.85
CA TYR A 38 -13.26 -3.12 25.52
C TYR A 38 -11.74 -2.95 25.43
N TYR A 39 -11.08 -2.60 26.52
CA TYR A 39 -9.62 -2.46 26.54
C TYR A 39 -9.04 -2.66 27.94
N VAL A 40 -7.77 -2.98 27.94
CA VAL A 40 -6.92 -2.89 29.12
C VAL A 40 -5.85 -1.83 28.86
N GLU A 41 -5.68 -0.88 29.78
CA GLU A 41 -4.69 0.19 29.67
C GLU A 41 -3.59 0.02 30.69
N VAL A 42 -2.35 0.11 30.26
CA VAL A 42 -1.18 0.15 31.12
C VAL A 42 -0.56 1.53 31.03
N ARG A 43 -0.46 2.20 32.16
CA ARG A 43 0.20 3.49 32.31
C ARG A 43 1.60 3.30 32.85
N LEU A 44 2.62 3.83 32.13
CA LEU A 44 4.02 3.87 32.53
C LEU A 44 4.38 5.32 32.86
N SER A 45 4.60 5.64 34.12
CA SER A 45 4.86 7.01 34.60
C SER A 45 6.35 7.28 34.79
N PHE A 46 6.81 8.44 34.31
CA PHE A 46 8.21 8.83 34.26
C PHE A 46 8.45 10.19 34.94
N ASP A 47 9.71 10.51 35.20
CA ASP A 47 10.16 11.86 35.51
C ASP A 47 10.27 12.72 34.24
N LYS A 48 10.65 12.11 33.14
CA LYS A 48 10.74 12.73 31.81
C LYS A 48 10.52 11.67 30.72
N ARG A 49 10.21 12.09 29.50
CA ARG A 49 9.92 11.21 28.36
C ARG A 49 11.16 10.41 27.93
N PRO A 50 11.18 9.07 28.04
CA PRO A 50 12.20 8.23 27.39
C PRO A 50 11.89 8.04 25.89
N SER A 51 12.90 7.69 25.09
CA SER A 51 12.67 7.04 23.80
C SER A 51 12.18 5.61 24.00
N TYR A 52 11.55 5.04 22.99
CA TYR A 52 11.21 3.62 23.04
C TYR A 52 11.34 2.96 21.67
N ASP A 53 11.63 1.65 21.72
CA ASP A 53 11.51 0.72 20.61
C ASP A 53 10.48 -0.34 20.96
N GLU A 54 9.85 -0.93 19.94
CA GLU A 54 8.83 -1.95 20.12
C GLU A 54 9.14 -3.20 19.30
N SER A 55 8.81 -4.36 19.85
CA SER A 55 8.91 -5.64 19.18
C SER A 55 7.78 -6.58 19.60
N PHE A 56 7.48 -7.56 18.76
CA PHE A 56 6.50 -8.59 19.05
C PHE A 56 7.14 -9.98 18.99
N ARG A 57 6.76 -10.87 19.92
CA ARG A 57 7.16 -12.27 19.93
C ARG A 57 5.92 -13.16 19.89
N TYR A 58 5.95 -14.21 19.10
CA TYR A 58 4.76 -15.00 18.77
C TYR A 58 4.56 -16.23 19.68
N HIS A 59 5.62 -16.74 20.32
CA HIS A 59 5.51 -17.93 21.18
C HIS A 59 6.26 -17.75 22.49
N PRO A 60 5.60 -17.44 23.60
CA PRO A 60 4.19 -16.99 23.73
C PRO A 60 3.98 -15.59 23.13
N SER A 61 2.75 -15.30 22.71
CA SER A 61 2.39 -13.96 22.18
C SER A 61 2.72 -12.89 23.20
N ARG A 62 3.68 -12.04 22.87
CA ARG A 62 4.22 -11.03 23.77
C ARG A 62 4.62 -9.77 23.01
N TYR A 63 3.94 -8.67 23.32
CA TYR A 63 4.39 -7.34 22.93
C TYR A 63 5.47 -6.86 23.89
N ILE A 64 6.54 -6.25 23.39
CA ILE A 64 7.65 -5.75 24.18
C ILE A 64 7.88 -4.28 23.82
N ILE A 65 7.90 -3.41 24.84
CA ILE A 65 8.40 -2.04 24.73
C ILE A 65 9.76 -1.96 25.43
N THR A 66 10.76 -1.43 24.76
CA THR A 66 12.10 -1.19 25.32
C THR A 66 12.33 0.31 25.44
N LEU A 67 12.49 0.80 26.64
CA LEU A 67 12.70 2.21 26.96
C LEU A 67 14.19 2.53 26.99
N GLY A 68 14.64 3.36 26.04
CA GLY A 68 16.04 3.75 25.89
C GLY A 68 16.46 4.79 26.93
N ALA A 69 17.72 4.74 27.39
CA ALA A 69 18.28 5.61 28.42
C ALA A 69 17.33 5.75 29.63
N CYS A 70 16.81 4.63 30.12
CA CYS A 70 15.80 4.58 31.18
C CYS A 70 16.21 3.63 32.30
N LYS A 71 15.97 4.02 33.57
CA LYS A 71 16.08 3.18 34.75
C LYS A 71 14.70 2.99 35.37
N SER A 72 14.55 1.99 36.23
CA SER A 72 13.28 1.75 36.91
C SER A 72 13.46 1.73 38.43
N THR A 73 12.66 2.54 39.10
CA THR A 73 12.51 2.57 40.58
C THR A 73 11.20 1.93 41.05
N VAL A 74 10.45 1.31 40.13
CA VAL A 74 9.20 0.64 40.47
C VAL A 74 9.44 -0.43 41.51
N ALA A 75 8.73 -0.33 42.65
CA ALA A 75 8.82 -1.25 43.77
C ALA A 75 8.28 -2.64 43.36
N ALA A 76 8.95 -3.70 43.86
CA ALA A 76 8.55 -5.09 43.57
C ALA A 76 7.09 -5.37 43.97
N ALA A 77 6.62 -4.79 45.08
CA ALA A 77 5.24 -4.93 45.55
C ALA A 77 4.20 -4.44 44.51
N LYS A 78 4.54 -3.44 43.67
CA LYS A 78 3.66 -2.94 42.60
C LYS A 78 3.68 -3.83 41.33
N LEU A 79 4.75 -4.58 41.13
CA LEU A 79 4.88 -5.49 39.99
C LEU A 79 4.20 -6.84 40.22
N LYS A 80 4.15 -7.31 41.51
CA LYS A 80 3.58 -8.60 41.87
C LYS A 80 2.14 -8.83 41.36
N PRO A 81 1.19 -7.86 41.44
CA PRO A 81 -0.15 -8.04 40.91
C PRO A 81 -0.18 -8.12 39.37
N LEU A 82 0.88 -7.66 38.67
CA LEU A 82 0.99 -7.67 37.20
C LEU A 82 1.55 -8.99 36.64
N GLU A 83 2.03 -9.89 37.52
CA GLU A 83 2.53 -11.20 37.13
C GLU A 83 1.42 -12.22 36.79
N ALA A 84 0.19 -11.96 37.31
CA ALA A 84 -0.99 -12.75 36.99
C ALA A 84 -2.21 -11.81 36.91
N ILE A 85 -2.61 -11.47 35.73
CA ILE A 85 -3.71 -10.53 35.43
C ILE A 85 -4.92 -11.36 35.00
N ASP A 86 -6.00 -11.25 35.73
CA ASP A 86 -7.29 -11.82 35.37
C ASP A 86 -7.94 -10.91 34.30
N HIS A 87 -7.61 -11.17 33.03
CA HIS A 87 -8.16 -10.48 31.87
C HIS A 87 -8.05 -11.37 30.63
N ASN A 88 -9.05 -11.36 29.79
CA ASN A 88 -9.14 -12.23 28.60
C ASN A 88 -8.07 -11.95 27.52
N LEU A 89 -7.46 -10.78 27.52
CA LEU A 89 -6.44 -10.39 26.54
C LEU A 89 -5.04 -10.32 27.16
N LEU A 90 -4.84 -9.52 28.22
CA LEU A 90 -3.53 -9.31 28.85
C LEU A 90 -3.44 -10.15 30.12
N THR A 91 -2.57 -11.13 30.13
CA THR A 91 -2.47 -12.11 31.24
C THR A 91 -1.30 -11.85 32.18
N ARG A 92 -0.26 -11.16 31.71
CA ARG A 92 0.93 -10.85 32.53
C ARG A 92 1.69 -9.66 31.96
N ILE A 93 2.30 -8.88 32.87
CA ILE A 93 3.32 -7.90 32.52
C ILE A 93 4.61 -8.28 33.25
N SER A 94 5.72 -8.31 32.53
CA SER A 94 7.05 -8.54 33.11
C SER A 94 7.94 -7.33 32.83
N LEU A 95 8.70 -6.91 33.83
CA LEU A 95 9.67 -5.82 33.74
C LEU A 95 11.09 -6.39 33.79
N TYR A 96 11.92 -6.01 32.82
CA TYR A 96 13.31 -6.39 32.70
C TYR A 96 14.19 -5.14 32.83
N LYS A 97 15.16 -5.17 33.71
CA LYS A 97 16.11 -4.07 33.96
C LYS A 97 17.43 -4.41 33.28
N GLY A 98 17.80 -3.64 32.25
CA GLY A 98 19.13 -3.68 31.67
C GLY A 98 20.07 -2.64 32.29
N ALA A 99 21.28 -2.52 31.77
CA ALA A 99 22.27 -1.55 32.26
C ALA A 99 21.80 -0.10 32.03
N ASP A 100 21.33 0.19 30.80
CA ASP A 100 20.92 1.52 30.36
C ASP A 100 19.50 1.56 29.76
N ASN A 101 18.71 0.50 29.93
CA ASN A 101 17.36 0.41 29.42
C ASN A 101 16.44 -0.37 30.37
N VAL A 102 15.14 -0.20 30.13
CA VAL A 102 14.09 -0.97 30.81
C VAL A 102 13.19 -1.54 29.73
N ALA A 103 12.93 -2.84 29.77
CA ALA A 103 11.97 -3.47 28.87
C ALA A 103 10.76 -3.97 29.64
N LEU A 104 9.57 -3.79 29.07
CA LEU A 104 8.33 -4.39 29.59
C LEU A 104 7.77 -5.35 28.56
N GLY A 105 7.48 -6.57 28.97
CA GLY A 105 6.84 -7.60 28.16
C GLY A 105 5.38 -7.77 28.59
N PHE A 106 4.45 -7.60 27.65
CA PHE A 106 3.01 -7.75 27.84
C PHE A 106 2.59 -9.08 27.22
N TYR A 107 2.17 -10.03 28.01
CA TYR A 107 1.78 -11.37 27.58
C TYR A 107 0.29 -11.37 27.21
N LEU A 108 0.01 -11.72 25.98
CA LEU A 108 -1.30 -11.56 25.35
C LEU A 108 -1.85 -12.91 24.90
N ASN A 109 -3.16 -13.11 25.06
CA ASN A 109 -3.86 -14.28 24.52
C ASN A 109 -4.14 -14.15 23.00
N GLN A 110 -3.98 -12.94 22.45
CA GLN A 110 -4.13 -12.63 21.02
C GLN A 110 -2.98 -11.73 20.59
N GLN A 111 -2.67 -11.73 19.31
CA GLN A 111 -1.67 -10.82 18.74
C GLN A 111 -2.30 -9.42 18.58
N VAL A 112 -2.07 -8.55 19.52
CA VAL A 112 -2.59 -7.19 19.52
C VAL A 112 -1.45 -6.23 19.83
N HIS A 113 -1.30 -5.20 18.99
CA HIS A 113 -0.42 -4.09 19.28
C HIS A 113 -1.18 -3.05 20.10
N PRO A 114 -0.56 -2.46 21.14
CA PRO A 114 -1.21 -1.41 21.88
C PRO A 114 -1.24 -0.11 21.10
N PHE A 115 -2.22 0.70 21.36
CA PHE A 115 -2.12 2.13 21.10
C PHE A 115 -1.25 2.77 22.18
N ILE A 116 -0.29 3.58 21.74
CA ILE A 116 0.64 4.25 22.64
C ILE A 116 0.45 5.76 22.49
N ARG A 117 0.02 6.43 23.54
CA ARG A 117 0.08 7.89 23.64
C ARG A 117 0.99 8.29 24.78
N TYR A 118 1.57 9.47 24.69
CA TYR A 118 2.33 10.10 25.75
C TYR A 118 1.66 11.38 26.20
N ASP A 119 1.39 11.48 27.49
CA ASP A 119 0.76 12.62 28.15
C ASP A 119 1.09 12.63 29.62
N ASP A 120 1.16 13.80 30.29
CA ASP A 120 1.45 13.93 31.73
C ASP A 120 2.66 13.10 32.22
N ASN A 121 3.77 13.12 31.49
CA ASN A 121 4.95 12.31 31.77
C ASN A 121 4.66 10.80 31.88
N ALA A 122 3.71 10.29 31.15
CA ALA A 122 3.38 8.87 31.11
C ALA A 122 3.15 8.37 29.67
N TYR A 123 3.58 7.15 29.38
CA TYR A 123 3.08 6.38 28.26
C TYR A 123 1.82 5.62 28.71
N TYR A 124 0.77 5.70 27.90
CA TYR A 124 -0.46 4.93 28.01
C TYR A 124 -0.48 3.91 26.90
N LEU A 125 -0.42 2.63 27.25
CA LEU A 125 -0.50 1.51 26.32
C LEU A 125 -1.88 0.88 26.45
N ARG A 126 -2.76 1.06 25.46
CA ARG A 126 -4.08 0.44 25.44
C ARG A 126 -4.08 -0.77 24.53
N PHE A 127 -4.47 -1.90 25.07
CA PHE A 127 -4.71 -3.15 24.37
C PHE A 127 -6.22 -3.35 24.29
N TYR A 128 -6.77 -3.35 23.09
CA TYR A 128 -8.21 -3.47 22.89
C TYR A 128 -8.64 -4.92 22.72
N THR A 129 -9.68 -5.31 23.45
CA THR A 129 -10.44 -6.53 23.18
C THR A 129 -11.42 -6.19 22.06
N ALA A 130 -11.29 -6.83 20.91
CA ALA A 130 -12.24 -6.64 19.83
C ALA A 130 -13.61 -7.16 20.26
N THR A 131 -14.57 -6.29 20.48
CA THR A 131 -15.98 -6.63 20.35
C THR A 131 -16.26 -6.63 18.86
N ARG A 132 -16.55 -7.79 18.30
CA ARG A 132 -16.85 -7.94 16.88
C ARG A 132 -18.33 -8.24 16.74
N GLU A 133 -19.06 -7.29 16.21
CA GLU A 133 -20.26 -7.63 15.48
C GLU A 133 -19.81 -8.00 14.06
N GLU A 134 -20.12 -9.19 13.64
CA GLU A 134 -19.78 -9.67 12.30
C GLU A 134 -21.06 -10.14 11.60
N ARG A 135 -21.29 -9.57 10.43
CA ARG A 135 -22.34 -10.00 9.51
C ARG A 135 -21.73 -10.52 8.22
N VAL A 136 -21.90 -11.78 7.92
CA VAL A 136 -21.40 -12.39 6.69
C VAL A 136 -22.54 -12.54 5.68
N THR A 137 -22.32 -12.02 4.47
CA THR A 137 -23.20 -12.20 3.32
C THR A 137 -22.49 -13.11 2.30
N GLN A 138 -23.10 -14.25 1.98
CA GLN A 138 -22.63 -15.12 0.89
C GLN A 138 -23.17 -14.58 -0.43
N LEU A 139 -22.28 -14.27 -1.37
CA LEU A 139 -22.63 -13.88 -2.74
C LEU A 139 -22.67 -15.10 -3.66
N ALA A 140 -21.78 -16.06 -3.41
CA ALA A 140 -21.75 -17.37 -4.04
C ALA A 140 -20.96 -18.35 -3.14
N GLU A 141 -20.95 -19.63 -3.45
CA GLU A 141 -20.06 -20.58 -2.79
C GLU A 141 -18.59 -20.15 -3.02
N GLY A 142 -17.82 -19.96 -1.94
CA GLY A 142 -16.43 -19.49 -1.98
C GLY A 142 -16.28 -17.98 -2.25
N LEU A 143 -17.37 -17.19 -2.32
CA LEU A 143 -17.35 -15.73 -2.38
C LEU A 143 -18.25 -15.13 -1.32
N SER A 144 -17.68 -14.43 -0.34
CA SER A 144 -18.42 -13.80 0.74
C SER A 144 -17.92 -12.40 1.06
N VAL A 145 -18.78 -11.61 1.69
CA VAL A 145 -18.46 -10.31 2.24
C VAL A 145 -18.82 -10.31 3.72
N ALA A 146 -17.85 -10.05 4.58
CA ALA A 146 -18.05 -9.85 6.00
C ALA A 146 -18.04 -8.34 6.29
N GLU A 147 -19.09 -7.86 6.97
CA GLU A 147 -19.14 -6.55 7.58
C GLU A 147 -18.84 -6.69 9.06
N LYS A 148 -17.83 -6.00 9.54
CA LYS A 148 -17.34 -6.08 10.93
C LYS A 148 -17.32 -4.69 11.53
N THR A 149 -17.93 -4.54 12.69
CA THR A 149 -17.75 -3.37 13.53
C THR A 149 -16.74 -3.69 14.60
N SER A 150 -15.74 -2.85 14.75
CA SER A 150 -14.72 -3.02 15.77
C SER A 150 -14.48 -1.70 16.48
N VAL A 151 -14.20 -1.79 17.77
CA VAL A 151 -13.69 -0.67 18.56
C VAL A 151 -12.18 -0.85 18.66
N TYR A 152 -11.43 0.07 18.08
CA TYR A 152 -9.99 0.12 18.23
C TYR A 152 -9.60 1.48 18.79
N GLN A 153 -8.93 1.49 19.94
CA GLN A 153 -8.47 2.73 20.61
C GLN A 153 -9.58 3.67 21.11
N GLY A 154 -10.82 3.20 21.19
CA GLY A 154 -11.97 4.06 21.49
C GLY A 154 -12.68 4.57 20.24
N ASP A 155 -12.07 4.40 19.06
CA ASP A 155 -12.69 4.74 17.79
C ASP A 155 -13.40 3.52 17.23
N ASN A 156 -14.64 3.72 16.83
CA ASN A 156 -15.41 2.73 16.12
C ASN A 156 -15.06 2.80 14.63
N PHE A 157 -14.73 1.68 14.02
CA PHE A 157 -14.60 1.60 12.58
C PHE A 157 -15.38 0.41 12.01
N ALA A 158 -15.89 0.57 10.81
CA ALA A 158 -16.41 -0.52 10.02
C ALA A 158 -15.31 -1.08 9.14
N MET A 159 -15.22 -2.40 9.06
CA MET A 159 -14.33 -3.12 8.16
C MET A 159 -15.14 -4.06 7.31
N TYR A 160 -15.00 -3.94 6.01
CA TYR A 160 -15.58 -4.84 5.02
C TYR A 160 -14.49 -5.75 4.50
N VAL A 161 -14.71 -7.07 4.55
CA VAL A 161 -13.74 -8.07 4.09
C VAL A 161 -14.41 -8.96 3.06
N VAL A 162 -13.92 -8.88 1.82
CA VAL A 162 -14.28 -9.83 0.77
C VAL A 162 -13.32 -11.01 0.85
N ARG A 163 -13.87 -12.23 0.82
CA ARG A 163 -13.13 -13.49 0.76
C ARG A 163 -13.46 -14.19 -0.54
N ILE A 164 -12.45 -14.54 -1.31
CA ILE A 164 -12.59 -15.16 -2.62
C ILE A 164 -11.72 -16.40 -2.66
N ASP A 165 -12.33 -17.56 -2.77
CA ASP A 165 -11.58 -18.79 -2.92
C ASP A 165 -11.07 -18.95 -4.36
N PRO A 166 -9.93 -19.64 -4.56
CA PRO A 166 -9.36 -19.83 -5.88
C PRO A 166 -10.35 -20.43 -6.89
N GLY A 167 -10.43 -19.82 -8.07
CA GLY A 167 -11.27 -20.31 -9.17
C GLY A 167 -12.76 -19.96 -9.08
N VAL A 168 -13.21 -19.27 -8.02
CA VAL A 168 -14.63 -18.89 -7.84
C VAL A 168 -15.00 -17.65 -8.64
N ALA A 169 -14.10 -16.70 -8.73
CA ALA A 169 -14.34 -15.42 -9.39
C ALA A 169 -13.14 -14.99 -10.24
N GLU A 170 -13.43 -14.27 -11.31
CA GLU A 170 -12.45 -13.50 -12.04
C GLU A 170 -12.16 -12.23 -11.24
N VAL A 171 -10.87 -11.92 -11.05
CA VAL A 171 -10.43 -10.70 -10.38
C VAL A 171 -9.54 -9.95 -11.34
N PHE A 172 -9.86 -8.71 -11.61
CA PHE A 172 -9.11 -7.91 -12.57
C PHE A 172 -9.13 -6.41 -12.25
N ALA A 173 -8.19 -5.69 -12.81
CA ALA A 173 -8.13 -4.24 -12.77
C ALA A 173 -8.99 -3.65 -13.89
N ALA A 174 -9.69 -2.55 -13.60
CA ALA A 174 -10.38 -1.77 -14.61
C ALA A 174 -10.04 -0.29 -14.46
N ALA A 175 -9.71 0.36 -15.57
CA ALA A 175 -9.35 1.77 -15.62
C ALA A 175 -10.51 2.64 -16.14
N ALA A 176 -10.52 3.89 -15.70
CA ALA A 176 -11.27 4.96 -16.35
C ALA A 176 -10.44 5.57 -17.48
N ASP A 177 -11.08 5.97 -18.55
CA ASP A 177 -10.43 6.57 -19.69
C ASP A 177 -10.94 8.00 -19.99
N ARG A 178 -10.46 8.59 -21.09
CA ARG A 178 -10.87 9.93 -21.53
C ARG A 178 -12.35 10.07 -21.87
N TYR A 179 -13.04 8.98 -22.13
CA TYR A 179 -14.47 8.96 -22.43
C TYR A 179 -15.32 8.98 -21.17
N ASP A 180 -14.75 8.56 -20.02
CA ASP A 180 -15.43 8.60 -18.74
C ASP A 180 -15.55 10.03 -18.19
N SER A 181 -14.46 10.80 -18.27
CA SER A 181 -14.41 12.20 -17.87
C SER A 181 -13.13 12.86 -18.37
N LYS A 182 -13.09 14.22 -18.36
CA LYS A 182 -11.86 14.97 -18.68
C LYS A 182 -10.72 14.61 -17.70
N THR A 183 -11.05 14.23 -16.48
CA THR A 183 -10.07 13.82 -15.46
C THR A 183 -9.81 12.33 -15.43
N ARG A 184 -10.29 11.56 -16.40
CA ARG A 184 -10.12 10.09 -16.48
C ARG A 184 -10.38 9.39 -15.15
N ARG A 185 -11.53 9.72 -14.56
CA ARG A 185 -12.00 9.15 -13.29
C ARG A 185 -13.46 8.79 -13.40
N ARG A 186 -13.84 7.75 -12.69
CA ARG A 186 -15.21 7.24 -12.61
C ARG A 186 -15.51 6.82 -11.16
N SER A 187 -16.77 6.91 -10.73
CA SER A 187 -17.15 6.42 -9.43
C SER A 187 -17.10 4.89 -9.37
N PRO A 188 -16.69 4.28 -8.25
CA PRO A 188 -16.71 2.83 -8.06
C PRO A 188 -18.06 2.19 -8.39
N SER A 189 -19.19 2.80 -8.02
CA SER A 189 -20.53 2.33 -8.39
C SER A 189 -20.76 2.32 -9.91
N SER A 190 -20.19 3.29 -10.64
CA SER A 190 -20.26 3.31 -12.10
C SER A 190 -19.38 2.25 -12.75
N PHE A 191 -18.21 1.95 -12.15
CA PHE A 191 -17.40 0.79 -12.56
C PHE A 191 -18.17 -0.52 -12.34
N ALA A 192 -18.82 -0.70 -11.17
CA ALA A 192 -19.59 -1.90 -10.87
C ALA A 192 -20.69 -2.15 -11.92
N ARG A 193 -21.40 -1.10 -12.32
CA ARG A 193 -22.40 -1.19 -13.39
C ARG A 193 -21.78 -1.52 -14.76
N ARG A 194 -20.66 -0.87 -15.12
CA ARG A 194 -19.97 -1.10 -16.40
C ARG A 194 -19.51 -2.54 -16.54
N GLU A 195 -18.89 -3.07 -15.48
CA GLU A 195 -18.31 -4.41 -15.49
C GLU A 195 -19.34 -5.51 -15.14
N SER A 196 -20.56 -5.15 -14.73
CA SER A 196 -21.56 -6.10 -14.18
C SER A 196 -20.93 -6.94 -13.06
N ALA A 197 -20.27 -6.29 -12.11
CA ALA A 197 -19.45 -6.90 -11.09
C ALA A 197 -20.22 -7.19 -9.81
N GLU A 198 -19.89 -8.30 -9.14
CA GLU A 198 -20.36 -8.62 -7.79
C GLU A 198 -19.73 -7.73 -6.74
N VAL A 199 -18.41 -7.43 -6.88
CA VAL A 199 -17.70 -6.52 -5.98
C VAL A 199 -16.78 -5.62 -6.77
N VAL A 200 -16.73 -4.34 -6.38
CA VAL A 200 -15.73 -3.38 -6.86
C VAL A 200 -15.15 -2.64 -5.66
N VAL A 201 -13.83 -2.52 -5.63
CA VAL A 201 -13.12 -1.65 -4.68
C VAL A 201 -12.19 -0.70 -5.41
N ASN A 202 -11.86 0.44 -4.80
CA ASN A 202 -10.87 1.35 -5.36
C ASN A 202 -9.51 0.64 -5.53
N GLY A 203 -8.76 1.05 -6.54
CA GLY A 203 -7.48 0.44 -6.89
C GLY A 203 -6.27 1.21 -6.36
N GLY A 204 -5.26 1.36 -7.22
CA GLY A 204 -3.99 2.00 -6.92
C GLY A 204 -4.03 3.53 -6.97
N PHE A 205 -2.91 4.14 -6.60
CA PHE A 205 -2.75 5.60 -6.52
C PHE A 205 -2.87 6.29 -7.88
N PHE A 206 -3.41 7.49 -7.88
CA PHE A 206 -3.59 8.31 -9.08
C PHE A 206 -3.39 9.80 -8.81
N GLY A 207 -3.04 10.54 -9.85
CA GLY A 207 -2.86 11.99 -9.85
C GLY A 207 -4.17 12.76 -10.09
N ASN A 208 -4.04 14.08 -10.10
CA ASN A 208 -5.22 14.98 -10.20
C ASN A 208 -5.98 14.87 -11.53
N ASN A 209 -5.32 14.48 -12.62
CA ASN A 209 -5.95 14.29 -13.94
C ASN A 209 -6.19 12.80 -14.27
N GLY A 210 -6.15 11.94 -13.24
CA GLY A 210 -6.36 10.50 -13.38
C GLY A 210 -5.11 9.72 -13.84
N GLU A 211 -3.93 10.34 -13.84
CA GLU A 211 -2.67 9.65 -14.15
C GLU A 211 -2.42 8.51 -13.15
N HIS A 212 -2.12 7.33 -13.64
CA HIS A 212 -1.77 6.21 -12.75
C HIS A 212 -0.37 6.42 -12.16
N LEU A 213 -0.28 6.41 -10.82
CA LEU A 213 0.98 6.58 -10.09
C LEU A 213 1.61 5.25 -9.64
N SER A 214 1.01 4.15 -10.07
CA SER A 214 1.45 2.78 -9.83
C SER A 214 1.34 1.97 -11.11
N THR A 215 1.94 0.79 -11.12
CA THR A 215 1.76 -0.16 -12.22
C THR A 215 0.29 -0.55 -12.34
N LEU A 216 -0.21 -0.55 -13.57
CA LEU A 216 -1.56 -1.00 -13.92
C LEU A 216 -1.50 -1.88 -15.17
N VAL A 217 -2.03 -3.09 -15.05
CA VAL A 217 -2.24 -4.02 -16.18
C VAL A 217 -3.73 -4.33 -16.26
N GLU A 218 -4.30 -4.13 -17.44
CA GLU A 218 -5.69 -4.39 -17.77
C GLU A 218 -5.73 -5.25 -19.03
N ASP A 219 -6.41 -6.40 -18.97
CA ASP A 219 -6.53 -7.37 -20.09
C ASP A 219 -5.16 -7.75 -20.71
N GLY A 220 -4.16 -8.01 -19.86
CA GLY A 220 -2.80 -8.32 -20.30
C GLY A 220 -2.01 -7.13 -20.85
N VAL A 221 -2.64 -5.96 -20.99
CA VAL A 221 -2.01 -4.74 -21.51
C VAL A 221 -1.50 -3.88 -20.36
N ILE A 222 -0.21 -3.58 -20.36
CA ILE A 222 0.38 -2.66 -19.39
C ILE A 222 -0.05 -1.23 -19.74
N ARG A 223 -0.97 -0.69 -18.96
CA ARG A 223 -1.50 0.68 -19.12
C ARG A 223 -0.53 1.72 -18.59
N ALA A 224 0.08 1.44 -17.43
CA ALA A 224 1.05 2.32 -16.80
C ALA A 224 2.09 1.49 -16.04
N THR A 225 3.29 2.06 -15.90
CA THR A 225 4.32 1.52 -15.03
C THR A 225 4.66 2.54 -13.94
N GLY A 226 4.83 2.11 -12.69
CA GLY A 226 5.35 2.98 -11.64
C GLY A 226 6.84 3.26 -11.83
N VAL A 227 7.33 4.35 -11.25
CA VAL A 227 8.78 4.69 -11.23
C VAL A 227 9.49 4.16 -9.97
N TYR A 228 8.74 3.57 -9.05
CA TYR A 228 9.28 2.98 -7.83
C TYR A 228 9.23 1.46 -7.91
N PRO A 229 10.33 0.80 -8.37
CA PRO A 229 10.34 -0.65 -8.59
C PRO A 229 10.21 -1.46 -7.29
N THR A 230 10.43 -0.83 -6.14
CA THR A 230 10.27 -1.47 -4.83
C THR A 230 8.83 -1.62 -4.40
N ARG A 231 7.90 -0.84 -4.98
CA ARG A 231 6.49 -0.88 -4.59
C ARG A 231 5.85 -2.23 -4.93
N PRO A 232 5.08 -2.79 -3.98
CA PRO A 232 4.36 -4.04 -4.21
C PRO A 232 3.22 -3.88 -5.21
N MET A 233 2.81 -4.99 -5.80
CA MET A 233 1.59 -5.07 -6.59
C MET A 233 0.86 -6.39 -6.35
N ILE A 234 -0.45 -6.37 -6.54
CA ILE A 234 -1.24 -7.58 -6.77
C ILE A 234 -1.18 -7.88 -8.26
N VAL A 235 -0.88 -9.12 -8.60
CA VAL A 235 -0.86 -9.65 -9.95
C VAL A 235 -1.85 -10.80 -10.05
N VAL A 236 -2.73 -10.73 -11.03
CA VAL A 236 -3.53 -11.87 -11.50
C VAL A 236 -2.84 -12.41 -12.74
N THR A 237 -2.36 -13.63 -12.67
CA THR A 237 -1.65 -14.26 -13.78
C THR A 237 -2.62 -14.79 -14.85
N GLU A 238 -2.13 -15.05 -16.06
CA GLU A 238 -2.95 -15.62 -17.15
C GLU A 238 -3.55 -16.99 -16.80
N ASP A 239 -2.92 -17.74 -15.90
CA ASP A 239 -3.41 -19.01 -15.38
C ASP A 239 -4.33 -18.85 -14.13
N GLY A 240 -4.71 -17.60 -13.80
CA GLY A 240 -5.70 -17.29 -12.76
C GLY A 240 -5.19 -17.29 -11.32
N ARG A 241 -3.87 -17.40 -11.09
CA ARG A 241 -3.29 -17.29 -9.74
C ARG A 241 -3.19 -15.85 -9.32
N TRP A 242 -3.27 -15.62 -8.01
CA TRP A 242 -3.04 -14.33 -7.38
C TRP A 242 -1.67 -14.31 -6.72
N LEU A 243 -0.91 -13.24 -6.97
CA LEU A 243 0.41 -13.02 -6.38
C LEU A 243 0.42 -11.63 -5.77
N ILE A 244 0.94 -11.50 -4.55
CA ILE A 244 1.19 -10.20 -3.90
C ILE A 244 2.66 -10.16 -3.51
N GLY A 245 3.36 -9.12 -3.94
CA GLY A 245 4.77 -8.93 -3.65
C GLY A 245 5.40 -7.85 -4.52
N ARG A 246 6.73 -7.85 -4.57
CA ARG A 246 7.51 -6.94 -5.40
C ARG A 246 7.87 -7.60 -6.71
N PHE A 247 7.64 -6.88 -7.79
CA PHE A 247 7.96 -7.31 -9.14
C PHE A 247 8.71 -6.19 -9.86
N ASN A 248 9.63 -6.55 -10.74
CA ASN A 248 10.30 -5.59 -11.60
C ASN A 248 9.47 -5.38 -12.87
N VAL A 249 9.23 -4.13 -13.23
CA VAL A 249 8.57 -3.76 -14.49
C VAL A 249 9.60 -3.04 -15.36
N ASN A 250 10.07 -3.73 -16.39
CA ASN A 250 11.14 -3.26 -17.26
C ASN A 250 10.59 -2.86 -18.61
N THR A 251 10.71 -1.58 -18.96
CA THR A 251 10.33 -1.05 -20.26
C THR A 251 11.57 -0.68 -21.08
N ALA A 252 11.61 -1.02 -22.35
CA ALA A 252 12.72 -0.66 -23.23
C ALA A 252 12.27 -0.51 -24.69
N LEU A 253 13.01 0.31 -25.44
CA LEU A 253 13.00 0.30 -26.89
C LEU A 253 13.99 -0.74 -27.39
N LEU A 254 13.54 -1.57 -28.31
CA LEU A 254 14.34 -2.60 -28.97
C LEU A 254 14.59 -2.20 -30.43
N PHE A 255 15.85 -2.18 -30.84
CA PHE A 255 16.25 -1.87 -32.23
C PHE A 255 17.63 -2.47 -32.52
N ASN A 256 17.84 -3.03 -33.71
CA ASN A 256 19.13 -3.58 -34.18
C ASN A 256 19.83 -4.48 -33.15
N GLY A 257 19.07 -5.30 -32.39
CA GLY A 257 19.60 -6.14 -31.30
C GLY A 257 20.04 -5.38 -30.02
N GLN A 258 19.85 -4.08 -29.98
CA GLN A 258 20.08 -3.23 -28.82
C GLN A 258 18.83 -3.05 -27.99
N ARG A 259 19.02 -2.78 -26.70
CA ARG A 259 17.95 -2.48 -25.74
C ARG A 259 18.23 -1.14 -25.06
N LEU A 260 17.38 -0.13 -25.33
CA LEU A 260 17.43 1.17 -24.67
C LEU A 260 16.38 1.22 -23.56
N PRO A 261 16.76 1.24 -22.29
CA PRO A 261 15.83 1.33 -21.17
C PRO A 261 15.00 2.62 -21.24
N VAL A 262 13.70 2.48 -21.00
CA VAL A 262 12.75 3.58 -20.78
C VAL A 262 12.33 3.56 -19.32
N THR A 263 12.30 4.71 -18.68
CA THR A 263 12.07 4.78 -17.23
C THR A 263 10.68 4.30 -16.84
N ALA A 264 9.65 4.74 -17.58
CA ALA A 264 8.27 4.42 -17.30
C ALA A 264 7.39 4.55 -18.53
N LYS A 265 6.19 3.99 -18.46
CA LYS A 265 5.08 4.19 -19.40
C LYS A 265 3.93 4.87 -18.67
N ASN A 266 3.36 5.92 -19.32
CA ASN A 266 2.17 6.65 -18.85
C ASN A 266 2.27 7.11 -17.37
N TYR A 267 3.42 7.65 -17.00
CA TYR A 267 3.71 8.20 -15.70
C TYR A 267 3.96 9.71 -15.78
N PRO A 268 3.63 10.52 -14.75
CA PRO A 268 3.98 11.94 -14.74
C PRO A 268 5.46 12.15 -15.05
N PHE A 269 5.76 13.19 -15.86
CA PHE A 269 7.13 13.43 -16.30
C PHE A 269 8.05 13.72 -15.11
N GLU A 270 9.23 13.10 -15.12
CA GLU A 270 10.33 13.36 -14.20
C GLU A 270 11.60 13.76 -14.99
N SER A 271 12.29 14.80 -14.52
CA SER A 271 13.52 15.32 -15.14
C SER A 271 14.64 14.27 -15.19
N GLY A 272 15.43 14.29 -16.27
CA GLY A 272 16.53 13.34 -16.50
C GLY A 272 16.06 11.96 -16.96
N LYS A 273 14.78 11.79 -17.30
CA LYS A 273 14.18 10.52 -17.66
C LYS A 273 13.73 10.48 -19.12
N VAL A 274 13.59 9.26 -19.65
CA VAL A 274 12.87 8.98 -20.89
C VAL A 274 11.58 8.26 -20.51
N ILE A 275 10.43 8.87 -20.81
CA ILE A 275 9.13 8.31 -20.49
C ILE A 275 8.32 8.18 -21.77
N VAL A 276 7.60 7.07 -21.91
CA VAL A 276 6.75 6.79 -23.07
C VAL A 276 5.28 6.97 -22.69
N TYR A 277 4.51 7.56 -23.61
CA TYR A 277 3.08 7.83 -23.44
C TYR A 277 2.31 7.27 -24.64
N ASP A 278 1.14 6.72 -24.39
CA ASP A 278 0.15 6.33 -25.39
C ASP A 278 -1.12 7.20 -25.30
N GLN A 279 -2.12 6.92 -26.13
CA GLN A 279 -3.37 7.69 -26.20
C GLN A 279 -4.19 7.69 -24.91
N THR A 280 -3.88 6.84 -23.94
CA THR A 280 -4.59 6.77 -22.67
C THR A 280 -4.09 7.80 -21.65
N TYR A 281 -2.88 8.36 -21.86
CA TYR A 281 -2.31 9.38 -20.98
C TYR A 281 -2.82 10.80 -21.29
N PRO A 282 -3.06 11.66 -20.27
CA PRO A 282 -3.42 13.07 -20.48
C PRO A 282 -2.21 13.90 -20.92
N ILE A 283 -1.81 13.80 -22.20
CA ILE A 283 -0.61 14.46 -22.72
C ILE A 283 -0.64 15.98 -22.61
N GLU A 284 -1.81 16.58 -22.48
CA GLU A 284 -2.00 18.00 -22.20
C GLU A 284 -1.44 18.45 -20.85
N THR A 285 -1.16 17.50 -19.95
CA THR A 285 -0.53 17.75 -18.63
C THR A 285 0.99 17.78 -18.69
N LEU A 286 1.60 17.39 -19.82
CA LEU A 286 3.05 17.37 -19.97
C LEU A 286 3.63 18.78 -20.03
N PRO A 287 4.88 18.97 -19.58
CA PRO A 287 5.58 20.25 -19.69
C PRO A 287 5.57 20.79 -21.14
N GLN A 288 5.35 22.07 -21.33
CA GLN A 288 5.24 22.69 -22.65
C GLN A 288 6.51 23.41 -23.11
N ASN A 289 7.58 23.41 -22.32
CA ASN A 289 8.84 24.06 -22.65
C ASN A 289 10.02 23.26 -22.11
N ALA A 290 11.18 23.40 -22.77
CA ALA A 290 12.45 22.75 -22.42
C ALA A 290 12.37 21.19 -22.45
N MET A 291 11.54 20.66 -23.32
CA MET A 291 11.34 19.22 -23.53
C MET A 291 11.68 18.84 -24.97
N TYR A 292 12.03 17.60 -25.16
CA TYR A 292 12.20 16.99 -26.47
C TYR A 292 11.20 15.85 -26.62
N TYR A 293 10.25 16.03 -27.52
CA TYR A 293 9.21 15.05 -27.81
C TYR A 293 9.52 14.32 -29.10
N TYR A 294 9.34 13.00 -29.10
CA TYR A 294 9.53 12.13 -30.24
C TYR A 294 8.27 11.30 -30.42
N LEU A 295 7.90 11.04 -31.67
CA LEU A 295 6.81 10.15 -32.03
C LEU A 295 7.35 8.83 -32.55
N LEU A 296 6.88 7.74 -31.98
CA LEU A 296 7.11 6.39 -32.52
C LEU A 296 5.82 5.96 -33.22
N ARG A 297 5.88 5.91 -34.55
CA ARG A 297 4.78 5.50 -35.44
C ARG A 297 5.29 4.47 -36.45
N ASN A 298 4.51 3.41 -36.70
CA ASN A 298 4.89 2.37 -37.68
C ASN A 298 6.32 1.86 -37.42
N HIS A 299 6.70 1.68 -36.16
CA HIS A 299 8.02 1.26 -35.75
C HIS A 299 9.18 2.24 -36.05
N GLN A 300 8.89 3.48 -36.41
CA GLN A 300 9.91 4.50 -36.67
C GLN A 300 9.78 5.67 -35.73
N LEU A 301 10.94 6.09 -35.15
CA LEU A 301 11.05 7.23 -34.27
C LEU A 301 11.38 8.48 -35.07
N SER A 302 10.68 9.55 -34.77
CA SER A 302 10.95 10.88 -35.33
C SER A 302 10.85 11.95 -34.24
N TYR A 303 11.73 12.97 -34.34
CA TYR A 303 11.58 14.16 -33.53
C TYR A 303 10.28 14.87 -33.88
N TYR A 304 9.52 15.30 -32.88
CA TYR A 304 8.24 15.98 -33.09
C TYR A 304 8.36 17.49 -32.79
N SER A 305 8.62 17.86 -31.50
CA SER A 305 8.54 19.26 -31.04
C SER A 305 9.17 19.42 -29.66
N THR A 306 9.21 20.67 -29.20
CA THR A 306 9.52 21.02 -27.79
C THR A 306 8.27 21.17 -26.92
N ASP A 307 7.08 21.03 -27.51
CA ASP A 307 5.78 21.06 -26.81
C ASP A 307 4.81 20.03 -27.40
N THR A 308 3.68 19.85 -26.73
CA THR A 308 2.60 18.92 -27.14
C THR A 308 1.33 19.65 -27.57
N LYS A 309 1.40 20.97 -27.80
CA LYS A 309 0.24 21.80 -28.14
C LYS A 309 -0.44 21.31 -29.41
N GLY A 310 -1.74 20.98 -29.30
CA GLY A 310 -2.54 20.47 -30.40
C GLY A 310 -2.25 19.02 -30.79
N LEU A 311 -1.35 18.32 -30.10
CA LEU A 311 -1.09 16.91 -30.37
C LEU A 311 -2.23 16.05 -29.82
N THR A 312 -2.67 15.09 -30.64
CA THR A 312 -3.55 14.00 -30.23
C THR A 312 -2.90 12.69 -30.63
N LEU A 313 -2.73 11.76 -29.73
CA LEU A 313 -2.21 10.43 -30.03
C LEU A 313 -3.33 9.53 -30.54
N SER A 314 -3.11 8.90 -31.67
CA SER A 314 -3.94 7.81 -32.18
C SER A 314 -3.44 6.47 -31.63
N GLU A 315 -4.28 5.46 -31.73
CA GLU A 315 -3.88 4.09 -31.43
C GLU A 315 -2.64 3.68 -32.24
N GLY A 316 -1.73 2.96 -31.58
CA GLY A 316 -0.45 2.54 -32.16
C GLY A 316 0.61 3.64 -32.30
N THR A 317 0.28 4.89 -31.91
CA THR A 317 1.28 5.97 -31.81
C THR A 317 1.72 6.16 -30.39
N LEU A 318 3.04 6.21 -30.17
CA LEU A 318 3.63 6.51 -28.87
C LEU A 318 4.33 7.86 -28.90
N LEU A 319 4.24 8.61 -27.82
CA LEU A 319 5.00 9.82 -27.57
C LEU A 319 6.10 9.52 -26.57
N LEU A 320 7.34 9.80 -26.88
CA LEU A 320 8.45 9.74 -25.95
C LEU A 320 8.85 11.15 -25.54
N ALA A 321 8.99 11.37 -24.25
CA ALA A 321 9.40 12.66 -23.70
C ALA A 321 10.72 12.53 -22.94
N SER A 322 11.60 13.53 -23.13
CA SER A 322 12.87 13.65 -22.43
C SER A 322 13.29 15.11 -22.36
N ASP A 323 13.89 15.55 -21.26
CA ASP A 323 14.55 16.84 -21.10
C ASP A 323 16.09 16.72 -21.22
N ILE A 324 16.58 15.53 -21.55
CA ILE A 324 18.01 15.28 -21.77
C ILE A 324 18.47 16.06 -23.00
N MET A 325 19.55 16.82 -22.88
CA MET A 325 20.10 17.64 -23.96
C MET A 325 20.33 16.81 -25.23
N PRO A 326 20.05 17.37 -26.44
CA PRO A 326 20.10 16.63 -27.70
C PRO A 326 21.41 15.90 -27.96
N GLU A 327 22.53 16.47 -27.54
CA GLU A 327 23.89 15.95 -27.76
C GLU A 327 24.13 14.62 -27.06
N VAL A 328 23.45 14.40 -25.92
CA VAL A 328 23.58 13.19 -25.09
C VAL A 328 22.27 12.41 -24.95
N ASN A 329 21.21 12.86 -25.63
CA ASN A 329 19.91 12.19 -25.60
C ASN A 329 19.97 10.85 -26.34
N PRO A 330 19.74 9.73 -25.66
CA PRO A 330 19.84 8.42 -26.29
C PRO A 330 18.86 8.21 -27.44
N LEU A 331 17.71 8.90 -27.44
CA LEU A 331 16.73 8.82 -28.52
C LEU A 331 17.27 9.42 -29.84
N ARG A 332 18.12 10.43 -29.78
CA ARG A 332 18.73 11.05 -30.97
C ARG A 332 19.90 10.23 -31.51
N GLN A 333 20.41 9.30 -30.78
CA GLN A 333 21.48 8.41 -31.24
C GLN A 333 20.94 7.22 -32.04
N ILE A 334 19.63 7.03 -32.08
CA ILE A 334 18.99 6.00 -32.90
C ILE A 334 19.02 6.47 -34.38
N PRO A 335 19.64 5.71 -35.28
CA PRO A 335 19.70 6.09 -36.70
C PRO A 335 18.30 6.21 -37.35
N ASP A 336 18.15 7.18 -38.23
CA ASP A 336 16.91 7.34 -39.00
C ASP A 336 16.57 6.07 -39.78
N GLY A 337 15.27 5.75 -39.85
CA GLY A 337 14.78 4.55 -40.52
C GLY A 337 14.95 3.25 -39.72
N THR A 338 15.52 3.30 -38.51
CA THR A 338 15.64 2.12 -37.67
C THR A 338 14.25 1.63 -37.25
N GLN A 339 14.04 0.31 -37.38
CA GLN A 339 12.82 -0.32 -36.84
C GLN A 339 12.91 -0.48 -35.32
N ILE A 340 11.91 0.05 -34.64
CA ILE A 340 11.86 0.10 -33.16
C ILE A 340 10.58 -0.56 -32.66
N SER A 341 10.70 -1.36 -31.61
CA SER A 341 9.55 -1.84 -30.85
C SER A 341 9.68 -1.44 -29.38
N LEU A 342 8.55 -1.23 -28.71
CA LEU A 342 8.48 -1.07 -27.26
C LEU A 342 8.20 -2.43 -26.65
N GLU A 343 9.06 -2.86 -25.72
CA GLU A 343 8.85 -4.03 -24.89
C GLU A 343 8.62 -3.60 -23.46
N THR A 344 7.63 -4.16 -22.78
CA THR A 344 7.48 -4.06 -21.33
C THR A 344 7.28 -5.44 -20.76
N GLN A 345 8.08 -5.80 -19.75
CA GLN A 345 8.08 -7.10 -19.12
C GLN A 345 7.96 -6.97 -17.61
N ILE A 346 7.13 -7.81 -17.01
CA ILE A 346 7.05 -7.99 -15.56
C ILE A 346 7.85 -9.23 -15.20
N THR A 347 8.76 -9.12 -14.23
CA THR A 347 9.51 -10.24 -13.69
C THR A 347 9.40 -10.28 -12.16
N ASP A 348 9.49 -11.45 -11.59
CA ASP A 348 9.66 -11.59 -10.14
C ASP A 348 11.09 -11.15 -9.71
N GLN A 349 11.35 -11.23 -8.40
CA GLN A 349 12.65 -10.84 -7.84
C GLN A 349 13.80 -11.76 -8.26
N THR A 350 13.51 -12.95 -8.81
CA THR A 350 14.51 -13.86 -9.36
C THR A 350 14.81 -13.60 -10.84
N GLY A 351 14.04 -12.70 -11.48
CA GLY A 351 14.15 -12.37 -12.90
C GLY A 351 13.28 -13.24 -13.82
N LEU A 352 12.47 -14.15 -13.27
CA LEU A 352 11.53 -14.95 -14.05
C LEU A 352 10.35 -14.09 -14.52
N ALA A 353 10.00 -14.24 -15.79
CA ALA A 353 8.89 -13.51 -16.39
C ALA A 353 7.54 -13.93 -15.76
N VAL A 354 6.74 -12.94 -15.42
CA VAL A 354 5.37 -13.11 -14.90
C VAL A 354 4.39 -12.63 -15.94
N LYS A 355 3.58 -13.56 -16.46
CA LYS A 355 2.50 -13.24 -17.39
C LYS A 355 1.29 -12.76 -16.61
N ALA A 356 1.09 -11.45 -16.57
CA ALA A 356 0.01 -10.81 -15.87
C ALA A 356 -1.19 -10.59 -16.82
N ALA A 357 -2.32 -11.21 -16.54
CA ALA A 357 -3.60 -10.83 -17.12
C ALA A 357 -4.08 -9.50 -16.55
N SER A 358 -3.80 -9.27 -15.26
CA SER A 358 -4.13 -8.03 -14.58
C SER A 358 -3.15 -7.73 -13.45
N ALA A 359 -2.91 -6.44 -13.14
CA ALA A 359 -2.13 -6.06 -11.97
C ALA A 359 -2.49 -4.64 -11.50
N ILE A 360 -2.40 -4.42 -10.20
CA ILE A 360 -2.51 -3.10 -9.57
C ILE A 360 -1.37 -2.94 -8.58
N GLY A 361 -0.57 -1.88 -8.77
CA GLY A 361 0.45 -1.47 -7.81
C GLY A 361 -0.13 -0.70 -6.64
N GLY A 362 0.45 -0.91 -5.46
CA GLY A 362 0.08 -0.22 -4.21
C GLY A 362 1.32 0.20 -3.41
N ALA A 363 1.13 0.62 -2.19
CA ALA A 363 2.20 0.87 -1.20
C ALA A 363 1.59 1.22 0.18
N PRO A 364 2.24 0.84 1.27
CA PRO A 364 3.38 -0.06 1.33
C PRO A 364 2.96 -1.54 1.36
N MET A 365 3.94 -2.44 1.39
CA MET A 365 3.71 -3.79 1.89
C MET A 365 3.26 -3.71 3.34
N LEU A 366 2.31 -4.54 3.74
CA LEU A 366 1.72 -4.57 5.09
C LEU A 366 2.11 -5.84 5.84
N VAL A 367 2.02 -6.98 5.15
CA VAL A 367 2.26 -8.31 5.71
C VAL A 367 3.13 -9.10 4.75
N GLU A 368 4.18 -9.70 5.26
CA GLU A 368 5.02 -10.65 4.54
C GLU A 368 5.28 -11.86 5.42
N ASN A 369 5.11 -13.07 4.86
CA ASN A 369 5.28 -14.34 5.59
C ASN A 369 4.45 -14.43 6.89
N GLY A 370 3.26 -13.81 6.92
CA GLY A 370 2.37 -13.80 8.07
C GLY A 370 2.79 -12.87 9.21
N ALA A 371 3.78 -12.02 9.00
CA ALA A 371 4.24 -11.03 9.96
C ALA A 371 4.02 -9.60 9.43
N VAL A 372 3.87 -8.64 10.34
CA VAL A 372 3.78 -7.22 9.97
C VAL A 372 5.10 -6.78 9.35
N GLU A 373 5.04 -6.34 8.08
CA GLU A 373 6.17 -5.80 7.33
C GLU A 373 5.78 -4.46 6.72
N LEU A 374 6.07 -3.37 7.42
CA LEU A 374 5.73 -2.02 6.96
C LEU A 374 6.90 -1.39 6.21
N SER A 375 6.97 -1.60 4.91
CA SER A 375 8.01 -1.08 4.03
C SER A 375 7.84 0.42 3.67
N VAL A 376 7.43 1.26 4.64
CA VAL A 376 7.06 2.67 4.43
C VAL A 376 8.19 3.48 3.77
N ALA A 377 9.41 3.33 4.27
CA ALA A 377 10.57 4.07 3.75
C ALA A 377 11.04 3.52 2.40
N GLU A 378 11.07 2.20 2.25
CA GLU A 378 11.47 1.50 1.03
C GLU A 378 10.53 1.84 -0.13
N ASP A 379 9.22 1.82 0.12
CA ASP A 379 8.19 2.09 -0.88
C ASP A 379 7.93 3.60 -1.09
N LYS A 380 8.74 4.46 -0.46
CA LYS A 380 8.62 5.93 -0.56
C LYS A 380 7.24 6.45 -0.18
N VAL A 381 6.63 5.87 0.84
CA VAL A 381 5.38 6.36 1.43
C VAL A 381 5.72 7.46 2.43
N LYS A 382 5.00 8.57 2.37
CA LYS A 382 5.19 9.67 3.32
C LYS A 382 4.84 9.23 4.74
N ALA A 383 5.67 9.59 5.71
CA ALA A 383 5.52 9.15 7.10
C ALA A 383 4.20 9.63 7.75
N ASP A 384 3.69 10.80 7.36
CA ASP A 384 2.38 11.30 7.79
C ASP A 384 1.23 10.41 7.29
N ILE A 385 1.31 9.90 6.06
CA ILE A 385 0.34 8.94 5.52
C ILE A 385 0.37 7.62 6.31
N ALA A 386 1.56 7.14 6.64
CA ALA A 386 1.72 5.87 7.35
C ALA A 386 1.16 5.92 8.78
N LYS A 387 1.33 7.05 9.46
CA LYS A 387 0.96 7.25 10.87
C LYS A 387 -0.44 7.81 11.08
N SER A 388 -1.04 8.43 10.06
CA SER A 388 -2.38 9.00 10.18
C SER A 388 -3.46 7.92 10.17
N GLU A 389 -4.48 8.11 10.97
CA GLU A 389 -5.72 7.35 10.94
C GLU A 389 -6.56 7.82 9.77
N ARG A 390 -6.92 6.89 8.88
CA ARG A 390 -7.70 7.17 7.66
C ARG A 390 -8.49 5.93 7.26
N SER A 391 -9.51 6.11 6.46
CA SER A 391 -10.08 5.02 5.67
C SER A 391 -8.99 4.37 4.83
N ARG A 392 -8.99 3.04 4.74
CA ARG A 392 -7.94 2.26 4.08
C ARG A 392 -8.53 1.18 3.20
N THR A 393 -7.79 0.83 2.16
CA THR A 393 -8.08 -0.32 1.31
C THR A 393 -6.82 -1.18 1.24
N ALA A 394 -6.98 -2.49 1.41
CA ALA A 394 -5.90 -3.46 1.34
C ALA A 394 -6.31 -4.71 0.60
N VAL A 395 -5.33 -5.41 0.04
CA VAL A 395 -5.48 -6.75 -0.52
C VAL A 395 -4.49 -7.69 0.15
N GLY A 396 -4.88 -8.96 0.33
CA GLY A 396 -4.04 -9.98 0.94
C GLY A 396 -4.34 -11.36 0.41
N ILE A 397 -3.44 -12.30 0.68
CA ILE A 397 -3.60 -13.71 0.32
C ILE A 397 -3.36 -14.54 1.57
N THR A 398 -4.26 -15.49 1.85
CA THR A 398 -4.12 -16.43 2.95
C THR A 398 -3.20 -17.60 2.57
N LYS A 399 -2.80 -18.40 3.57
CA LYS A 399 -2.01 -19.61 3.32
C LYS A 399 -2.73 -20.64 2.43
N SER A 400 -4.06 -20.65 2.44
CA SER A 400 -4.88 -21.52 1.55
C SER A 400 -5.04 -20.97 0.13
N GLY A 401 -4.52 -19.75 -0.15
CA GLY A 401 -4.68 -19.10 -1.44
C GLY A 401 -5.96 -18.26 -1.59
N THR A 402 -6.79 -18.14 -0.55
CA THR A 402 -7.98 -17.28 -0.56
C THR A 402 -7.52 -15.81 -0.68
N LEU A 403 -8.07 -15.08 -1.64
CA LEU A 403 -7.84 -13.65 -1.79
C LEU A 403 -8.72 -12.89 -0.78
N LEU A 404 -8.12 -11.95 -0.09
CA LEU A 404 -8.75 -11.03 0.85
C LEU A 404 -8.73 -9.62 0.26
N ILE A 405 -9.87 -8.93 0.29
CA ILE A 405 -9.94 -7.51 -0.01
C ILE A 405 -10.59 -6.84 1.20
N ALA A 406 -9.90 -5.89 1.80
CA ALA A 406 -10.37 -5.21 3.00
C ALA A 406 -10.54 -3.71 2.75
N VAL A 407 -11.68 -3.16 3.15
CA VAL A 407 -11.93 -1.73 3.20
C VAL A 407 -12.30 -1.35 4.62
N VAL A 408 -11.49 -0.49 5.25
CA VAL A 408 -11.76 0.03 6.59
C VAL A 408 -12.23 1.46 6.44
N LYS A 409 -13.36 1.77 7.07
CA LYS A 409 -13.92 3.13 7.12
C LYS A 409 -14.16 3.54 8.57
N GLU A 410 -13.99 4.84 8.81
CA GLU A 410 -14.48 5.51 10.01
C GLU A 410 -16.00 5.38 10.13
N LEU A 411 -16.48 5.10 11.33
CA LEU A 411 -17.89 5.30 11.67
C LEU A 411 -18.07 6.73 12.18
N GLU A 412 -18.99 7.46 11.55
CA GLU A 412 -19.29 8.86 11.87
C GLU A 412 -19.54 9.06 13.37
N ASN A 413 -18.80 9.98 13.95
CA ASN A 413 -18.98 10.75 15.18
C ASN A 413 -17.69 11.00 15.99
N ALA A 414 -16.52 10.64 15.50
CA ALA A 414 -15.26 10.71 16.27
C ALA A 414 -14.21 11.67 15.74
N GLY A 415 -14.48 12.51 14.75
CA GLY A 415 -13.62 13.65 14.35
C GLY A 415 -12.29 13.35 13.65
N TYR A 416 -11.70 12.17 13.81
CA TYR A 416 -10.54 11.64 13.10
C TYR A 416 -10.63 10.11 13.12
N GLY A 417 -10.86 9.49 11.99
CA GLY A 417 -11.16 8.09 12.03
C GLY A 417 -10.58 7.26 10.90
N GLY A 418 -10.74 5.97 11.05
CA GLY A 418 -10.10 4.95 10.26
C GLY A 418 -8.93 4.33 11.03
N VAL A 419 -7.92 3.86 10.33
CA VAL A 419 -6.80 3.15 10.98
C VAL A 419 -5.45 3.58 10.40
N THR A 420 -4.40 3.45 11.22
CA THR A 420 -3.01 3.57 10.73
C THR A 420 -2.65 2.36 9.87
N LEU A 421 -1.59 2.45 9.06
CA LEU A 421 -1.12 1.29 8.28
C LEU A 421 -0.68 0.12 9.16
N LYS A 422 -0.18 0.37 10.37
CA LYS A 422 0.21 -0.67 11.32
C LYS A 422 -1.01 -1.46 11.80
N VAL A 423 -2.09 -0.76 12.10
CA VAL A 423 -3.36 -1.39 12.49
C VAL A 423 -3.95 -2.17 11.32
N LEU A 424 -3.94 -1.59 10.12
CA LEU A 424 -4.40 -2.28 8.92
C LEU A 424 -3.64 -3.59 8.68
N ALA A 425 -2.31 -3.57 8.84
CA ALA A 425 -1.48 -4.77 8.73
C ALA A 425 -1.90 -5.85 9.73
N GLN A 426 -2.16 -5.47 10.99
CA GLN A 426 -2.63 -6.40 12.01
C GLN A 426 -4.01 -6.95 11.67
N LEU A 427 -4.94 -6.12 11.22
CA LEU A 427 -6.27 -6.56 10.78
C LEU A 427 -6.18 -7.58 9.63
N MET A 428 -5.27 -7.37 8.67
CA MET A 428 -5.06 -8.33 7.58
C MET A 428 -4.52 -9.67 8.09
N ILE A 429 -3.61 -9.66 9.08
CA ILE A 429 -3.13 -10.90 9.75
C ILE A 429 -4.28 -11.60 10.48
N ASP A 430 -5.11 -10.86 11.21
CA ASP A 430 -6.27 -11.39 11.92
C ASP A 430 -7.28 -12.05 10.97
N GLU A 431 -7.37 -11.56 9.73
CA GLU A 431 -8.16 -12.18 8.65
C GLU A 431 -7.45 -13.39 7.99
N GLY A 432 -6.22 -13.70 8.40
CA GLY A 432 -5.46 -14.86 7.93
C GLY A 432 -4.51 -14.58 6.77
N ALA A 433 -4.24 -13.31 6.44
CA ALA A 433 -3.29 -12.98 5.39
C ALA A 433 -1.87 -13.40 5.77
N VAL A 434 -1.17 -14.06 4.85
CA VAL A 434 0.27 -14.33 4.93
C VAL A 434 1.07 -13.36 4.06
N SER A 435 0.41 -12.69 3.12
CA SER A 435 0.94 -11.59 2.33
C SER A 435 -0.17 -10.55 2.15
N ALA A 436 0.13 -9.25 2.36
CA ALA A 436 -0.83 -8.18 2.14
C ALA A 436 -0.16 -6.86 1.81
N MET A 437 -0.86 -6.02 1.03
CA MET A 437 -0.40 -4.68 0.67
C MET A 437 -1.53 -3.66 0.74
N ASN A 438 -1.16 -2.39 0.95
CA ASN A 438 -2.09 -1.28 0.93
C ASN A 438 -2.31 -0.77 -0.50
N LEU A 439 -3.55 -0.45 -0.83
CA LEU A 439 -3.97 0.28 -2.02
C LEU A 439 -4.17 1.78 -1.72
N ASP A 440 -4.75 2.54 -2.65
CA ASP A 440 -5.13 3.92 -2.35
C ASP A 440 -6.19 3.96 -1.24
N GLY A 441 -6.15 5.01 -0.44
CA GLY A 441 -6.93 5.11 0.79
C GLY A 441 -7.58 6.49 0.99
N GLY A 442 -7.98 6.76 2.23
CA GLY A 442 -8.67 8.00 2.58
C GLY A 442 -9.98 8.14 1.81
N GLY A 443 -10.24 9.30 1.24
CA GLY A 443 -11.45 9.56 0.46
C GLY A 443 -11.62 8.72 -0.82
N SER A 444 -10.61 7.93 -1.21
CA SER A 444 -10.72 6.98 -2.34
C SER A 444 -11.25 5.61 -1.92
N SER A 445 -11.20 5.29 -0.60
CA SER A 445 -11.64 3.98 -0.09
C SER A 445 -13.12 3.77 -0.34
N ALA A 446 -13.43 2.77 -1.15
CA ALA A 446 -14.80 2.45 -1.53
C ALA A 446 -14.97 0.95 -1.76
N ILE A 447 -16.11 0.42 -1.34
CA ILE A 447 -16.54 -0.95 -1.63
C ILE A 447 -17.98 -0.98 -2.09
N VAL A 448 -18.19 -1.48 -3.31
CA VAL A 448 -19.50 -1.70 -3.91
C VAL A 448 -19.74 -3.21 -3.96
N VAL A 449 -20.86 -3.66 -3.43
CA VAL A 449 -21.26 -5.08 -3.41
C VAL A 449 -22.65 -5.21 -3.99
N ALA A 450 -22.85 -6.07 -4.96
CA ALA A 450 -24.12 -6.27 -5.65
C ALA A 450 -24.78 -4.94 -6.10
N GLY A 451 -23.95 -4.00 -6.56
CA GLY A 451 -24.36 -2.68 -7.01
C GLY A 451 -24.61 -1.65 -5.90
N GLN A 452 -24.47 -2.02 -4.63
CA GLN A 452 -24.65 -1.11 -3.48
C GLN A 452 -23.29 -0.68 -2.91
N LEU A 453 -23.10 0.61 -2.74
CA LEU A 453 -21.96 1.17 -2.01
C LEU A 453 -22.19 0.97 -0.51
N LEU A 454 -21.27 0.26 0.16
CA LEU A 454 -21.46 -0.14 1.56
C LEU A 454 -20.85 0.85 2.56
N ASN A 455 -19.82 1.55 2.17
CA ASN A 455 -19.00 2.30 3.12
C ASN A 455 -19.30 3.79 3.19
N GLU A 456 -20.17 4.34 2.34
CA GLU A 456 -20.58 5.75 2.36
C GLU A 456 -21.87 5.96 1.56
N ALA A 457 -22.45 7.17 1.64
CA ALA A 457 -23.56 7.54 0.77
C ALA A 457 -23.08 7.65 -0.69
N GLU A 458 -23.92 7.26 -1.65
CA GLU A 458 -23.55 7.29 -3.08
C GLU A 458 -23.24 8.71 -3.57
N SER A 459 -23.85 9.74 -2.96
CA SER A 459 -23.56 11.17 -3.22
C SER A 459 -22.13 11.58 -2.85
N ASP A 460 -21.52 10.92 -1.87
CA ASP A 460 -20.24 11.30 -1.28
C ASP A 460 -19.08 10.52 -1.91
N GLN A 461 -19.39 9.61 -2.81
CA GLN A 461 -18.44 8.74 -3.48
C GLN A 461 -17.44 9.52 -4.34
N ARG A 462 -16.17 9.38 -4.01
CA ARG A 462 -15.07 9.95 -4.81
C ARG A 462 -14.91 9.19 -6.12
N THR A 463 -14.70 9.91 -7.23
CA THR A 463 -14.26 9.29 -8.49
C THR A 463 -12.79 8.87 -8.41
N VAL A 464 -12.47 7.69 -8.92
CA VAL A 464 -11.14 7.08 -8.94
C VAL A 464 -10.72 6.74 -10.37
N SER A 465 -9.41 6.61 -10.62
CA SER A 465 -8.91 6.31 -11.96
C SER A 465 -8.88 4.82 -12.28
N ASN A 466 -8.84 3.96 -11.28
CA ASN A 466 -8.82 2.51 -11.44
C ASN A 466 -9.44 1.82 -10.24
N VAL A 467 -9.88 0.60 -10.44
CA VAL A 467 -10.55 -0.25 -9.44
C VAL A 467 -10.06 -1.68 -9.57
N LEU A 468 -10.23 -2.46 -8.49
CA LEU A 468 -10.19 -3.93 -8.52
C LEU A 468 -11.61 -4.44 -8.60
N VAL A 469 -11.87 -5.28 -9.59
CA VAL A 469 -13.19 -5.85 -9.92
C VAL A 469 -13.19 -7.32 -9.57
N VAL A 470 -14.29 -7.77 -8.98
CA VAL A 470 -14.57 -9.19 -8.70
C VAL A 470 -15.86 -9.56 -9.43
N LYS A 471 -15.77 -10.53 -10.31
CA LYS A 471 -16.88 -11.02 -11.13
C LYS A 471 -16.95 -12.53 -11.03
N LEU A 472 -18.13 -13.08 -10.76
CA LEU A 472 -18.29 -14.52 -10.70
C LEU A 472 -17.87 -15.15 -12.03
N ALA A 473 -17.03 -16.18 -11.95
CA ALA A 473 -16.63 -16.93 -13.11
C ALA A 473 -17.89 -17.51 -13.80
N ALA A 474 -17.97 -17.34 -15.11
CA ALA A 474 -19.06 -17.95 -15.87
C ALA A 474 -19.05 -19.47 -15.61
N LYS A 475 -20.18 -20.04 -15.14
CA LYS A 475 -20.26 -21.49 -15.03
C LYS A 475 -19.88 -22.10 -16.38
N PRO A 476 -18.95 -23.07 -16.44
CA PRO A 476 -18.63 -23.72 -17.71
C PRO A 476 -19.97 -24.21 -18.31
N LYS A 477 -20.24 -23.78 -19.56
CA LYS A 477 -21.37 -24.35 -20.29
C LYS A 477 -21.27 -25.87 -20.17
N PRO A 478 -22.34 -26.59 -19.79
CA PRO A 478 -22.30 -28.04 -19.81
C PRO A 478 -21.76 -28.43 -21.18
N ALA A 479 -20.67 -29.21 -21.22
CA ALA A 479 -20.09 -29.65 -22.48
C ALA A 479 -21.28 -30.19 -23.29
N ASP A 480 -21.52 -29.66 -24.49
CA ASP A 480 -22.58 -30.13 -25.37
C ASP A 480 -22.49 -31.64 -25.37
N ALA A 481 -23.51 -32.29 -24.82
CA ALA A 481 -23.58 -33.75 -24.77
C ALA A 481 -23.30 -34.20 -26.20
N ALA A 482 -22.17 -34.88 -26.38
CA ALA A 482 -21.72 -35.32 -27.69
C ALA A 482 -22.93 -35.91 -28.42
N LYS A 483 -23.35 -35.29 -29.54
CA LYS A 483 -24.40 -35.83 -30.38
C LYS A 483 -24.03 -37.28 -30.65
N PRO A 484 -24.92 -38.26 -30.37
CA PRO A 484 -24.60 -39.65 -30.62
C PRO A 484 -24.23 -39.79 -32.09
N ALA A 485 -23.10 -40.44 -32.32
CA ALA A 485 -22.59 -40.69 -33.67
C ALA A 485 -23.69 -41.34 -34.52
N PRO A 486 -23.90 -40.95 -35.80
CA PRO A 486 -24.93 -41.55 -36.63
C PRO A 486 -24.67 -43.05 -36.74
N THR A 487 -25.61 -43.85 -36.29
CA THR A 487 -25.61 -45.30 -36.45
C THR A 487 -25.52 -45.63 -37.95
N LYS A 488 -24.42 -46.25 -38.36
CA LYS A 488 -24.27 -46.77 -39.70
C LYS A 488 -25.37 -47.81 -39.95
N TYR A 489 -26.27 -47.49 -40.84
CA TYR A 489 -27.24 -48.42 -41.36
C TYR A 489 -26.50 -49.47 -42.21
N THR A 490 -26.50 -50.72 -41.78
CA THR A 490 -26.02 -51.86 -42.57
C THR A 490 -27.24 -52.53 -43.20
N PRO A 491 -27.38 -52.54 -44.54
CA PRO A 491 -28.48 -53.27 -45.18
C PRO A 491 -28.27 -54.77 -45.02
N LYS A 492 -29.31 -55.46 -44.55
CA LYS A 492 -29.39 -56.94 -44.60
C LYS A 492 -29.68 -57.30 -46.01
N ASN A 493 -28.84 -58.24 -46.58
CA ASN A 493 -29.14 -59.05 -47.72
C ASN A 493 -30.10 -60.15 -47.34
#